data_c45495dd314efc4392b183e6012c423d
#
_entry.id   c45495dd314efc4392b183e6012c423d
#
_cell.length_a   1.000
_cell.length_b   1.000
_cell.length_c   1.000
_cell.angle_alpha   90.00
_cell.angle_beta   90.00
_cell.angle_gamma   90.00
#
_symmetry.space_group_name_H-M   'P 1'
#
loop_
_entity.id
_entity.type
_entity.pdbx_description
1 polymer ?
#
loop_
_entity_poly.entity_id
_entity_poly.type
_entity_poly.pdbx_seq_one_letter_code
_entity_poly.pdbx_strand_id
1 'polypeptide(L)'
;MVPSMSNVGSRLDVDLSTPDNIGTTIPLVVANMTAVAGRRMAETVSRRGGLVVLPQDIPLDVIESVVDFVKTRHPIYETPITLAPTDTVGEALSLIHKRAHGVVIVTDNDQRPLGIFTEADAGGYDRFTQLHNVMSTELLCIQEGADLEEIFHALSNQRLTAAPVTNKEGRLIGCVTRRGALRS
;
A
#
# COMPACT_ATOMS: atom_id res chain seq x y z
N MET A 1 -21.82 14.29 -30.43
CA MET A 1 -20.95 15.09 -29.54
C MET A 1 -20.46 16.28 -30.36
N VAL A 2 -20.61 17.48 -29.83
CA VAL A 2 -20.05 18.69 -30.44
C VAL A 2 -18.68 18.91 -29.83
N PRO A 3 -17.61 19.08 -30.62
CA PRO A 3 -16.29 19.41 -30.08
C PRO A 3 -16.34 20.73 -29.34
N SER A 4 -15.87 20.77 -28.10
CA SER A 4 -15.72 22.00 -27.34
C SER A 4 -14.24 22.23 -27.01
N MET A 5 -13.81 23.46 -27.02
CA MET A 5 -12.46 23.84 -26.57
C MET A 5 -12.47 23.93 -25.04
N SER A 6 -11.46 23.35 -24.42
CA SER A 6 -11.23 23.49 -22.98
C SER A 6 -10.59 24.83 -22.68
N ASN A 7 -11.08 25.53 -21.65
CA ASN A 7 -10.47 26.75 -21.12
C ASN A 7 -9.47 26.48 -19.98
N VAL A 8 -9.20 25.19 -19.69
CA VAL A 8 -8.29 24.81 -18.61
C VAL A 8 -6.85 24.99 -19.08
N GLY A 9 -6.09 25.83 -18.40
CA GLY A 9 -4.71 26.19 -18.76
C GLY A 9 -3.68 25.14 -18.34
N SER A 10 -3.94 24.38 -17.28
CA SER A 10 -3.05 23.33 -16.76
C SER A 10 -3.84 22.10 -16.38
N ARG A 11 -3.18 20.94 -16.44
CA ARG A 11 -3.73 19.68 -15.90
C ARG A 11 -4.01 19.74 -14.39
N LEU A 12 -3.30 20.57 -13.67
CA LEU A 12 -3.48 20.79 -12.23
C LEU A 12 -4.73 21.58 -11.88
N ASP A 13 -5.28 22.35 -12.85
CA ASP A 13 -6.48 23.16 -12.67
C ASP A 13 -7.78 22.36 -12.92
N VAL A 14 -7.65 21.06 -13.26
CA VAL A 14 -8.81 20.19 -13.49
C VAL A 14 -9.37 19.75 -12.16
N ASP A 15 -10.60 20.15 -11.84
CA ASP A 15 -11.36 19.61 -10.72
C ASP A 15 -11.77 18.17 -11.03
N LEU A 16 -11.26 17.24 -10.22
CA LEU A 16 -11.53 15.81 -10.32
C LEU A 16 -12.61 15.36 -9.35
N SER A 17 -13.15 16.24 -8.51
CA SER A 17 -14.24 15.93 -7.60
C SER A 17 -15.48 15.47 -8.35
N THR A 18 -16.24 14.57 -7.74
CA THR A 18 -17.50 14.09 -8.31
C THR A 18 -18.68 14.87 -7.71
N PRO A 19 -19.69 15.27 -8.52
CA PRO A 19 -20.82 16.07 -8.05
C PRO A 19 -21.86 15.26 -7.26
N ASP A 20 -21.63 13.98 -7.03
CA ASP A 20 -22.57 13.05 -6.41
C ASP A 20 -22.55 13.04 -4.87
N ASN A 21 -21.68 13.83 -4.24
CA ASN A 21 -21.47 13.94 -2.79
C ASN A 21 -21.09 12.62 -2.09
N ILE A 22 -20.57 11.63 -2.83
CA ILE A 22 -20.08 10.36 -2.25
C ILE A 22 -18.73 10.56 -1.54
N GLY A 23 -18.07 11.70 -1.75
CA GLY A 23 -16.79 12.04 -1.14
C GLY A 23 -15.58 11.48 -1.88
N THR A 24 -15.75 11.10 -3.16
CA THR A 24 -14.63 10.73 -4.03
C THR A 24 -13.87 11.97 -4.47
N THR A 25 -12.54 11.87 -4.54
CA THR A 25 -11.64 12.96 -4.98
C THR A 25 -11.11 12.74 -6.39
N ILE A 26 -11.35 11.55 -6.97
CA ILE A 26 -11.07 11.23 -8.37
C ILE A 26 -12.28 10.53 -9.00
N PRO A 27 -12.60 10.78 -10.27
CA PRO A 27 -13.73 10.19 -10.98
C PRO A 27 -13.44 8.75 -11.45
N LEU A 28 -12.98 7.88 -10.52
CA LEU A 28 -12.67 6.49 -10.80
C LEU A 28 -13.61 5.56 -10.05
N VAL A 29 -14.38 4.78 -10.80
CA VAL A 29 -15.27 3.76 -10.26
C VAL A 29 -14.86 2.39 -10.81
N VAL A 30 -14.54 1.47 -9.91
CA VAL A 30 -14.26 0.07 -10.27
C VAL A 30 -15.58 -0.68 -10.35
N ALA A 31 -15.81 -1.34 -11.50
CA ALA A 31 -17.01 -2.13 -11.74
C ALA A 31 -17.09 -3.37 -10.83
N ASN A 32 -18.31 -3.85 -10.58
CA ASN A 32 -18.65 -4.97 -9.70
C ASN A 32 -18.27 -6.35 -10.27
N MET A 33 -17.07 -6.49 -10.81
CA MET A 33 -16.58 -7.75 -11.36
C MET A 33 -15.93 -8.60 -10.27
N THR A 34 -16.40 -9.83 -10.06
CA THR A 34 -15.92 -10.76 -9.01
C THR A 34 -14.40 -10.99 -9.07
N ALA A 35 -13.82 -11.04 -10.26
CA ALA A 35 -12.38 -11.21 -10.44
C ALA A 35 -11.55 -9.95 -10.13
N VAL A 36 -12.18 -8.77 -10.06
CA VAL A 36 -11.48 -7.46 -9.96
C VAL A 36 -11.81 -6.74 -8.66
N ALA A 37 -13.10 -6.61 -8.32
CA ALA A 37 -13.60 -5.78 -7.22
C ALA A 37 -13.48 -6.49 -5.85
N GLY A 38 -12.31 -7.03 -5.54
CA GLY A 38 -12.03 -7.66 -4.26
C GLY A 38 -11.42 -6.69 -3.23
N ARG A 39 -11.19 -7.21 -2.01
CA ARG A 39 -10.69 -6.47 -0.84
C ARG A 39 -9.48 -5.59 -1.13
N ARG A 40 -8.48 -6.11 -1.86
CA ARG A 40 -7.24 -5.35 -2.18
C ARG A 40 -7.49 -4.20 -3.17
N MET A 41 -8.36 -4.44 -4.16
CA MET A 41 -8.74 -3.39 -5.10
C MET A 41 -9.52 -2.29 -4.39
N ALA A 42 -10.49 -2.66 -3.54
CA ALA A 42 -11.27 -1.74 -2.74
C ALA A 42 -10.37 -0.86 -1.85
N GLU A 43 -9.45 -1.46 -1.11
CA GLU A 43 -8.46 -0.75 -0.31
C GLU A 43 -7.61 0.22 -1.13
N THR A 44 -7.07 -0.24 -2.25
CA THR A 44 -6.14 0.55 -3.07
C THR A 44 -6.83 1.75 -3.72
N VAL A 45 -8.03 1.54 -4.25
CA VAL A 45 -8.78 2.60 -4.95
C VAL A 45 -9.37 3.60 -3.96
N SER A 46 -9.90 3.13 -2.82
CA SER A 46 -10.41 4.01 -1.76
C SER A 46 -9.33 4.93 -1.20
N ARG A 47 -8.10 4.42 -0.99
CA ARG A 47 -6.96 5.27 -0.59
C ARG A 47 -6.62 6.35 -1.61
N ARG A 48 -6.96 6.16 -2.86
CA ARG A 48 -6.72 7.13 -3.94
C ARG A 48 -7.90 8.04 -4.22
N GLY A 49 -8.94 7.93 -3.39
CA GLY A 49 -10.14 8.78 -3.50
C GLY A 49 -11.16 8.32 -4.55
N GLY A 50 -11.02 7.09 -5.07
CA GLY A 50 -11.99 6.48 -5.96
C GLY A 50 -13.02 5.61 -5.25
N LEU A 51 -13.93 5.02 -6.01
CA LEU A 51 -15.00 4.14 -5.54
C LEU A 51 -14.84 2.74 -6.10
N VAL A 52 -15.21 1.73 -5.32
CA VAL A 52 -15.30 0.34 -5.78
C VAL A 52 -16.70 -0.19 -5.50
N VAL A 53 -17.34 -0.73 -6.53
CA VAL A 53 -18.62 -1.43 -6.39
C VAL A 53 -18.32 -2.90 -6.18
N LEU A 54 -18.70 -3.43 -5.01
CA LEU A 54 -18.50 -4.84 -4.70
C LEU A 54 -19.49 -5.72 -5.47
N PRO A 55 -19.10 -6.94 -5.85
CA PRO A 55 -20.02 -7.87 -6.52
C PRO A 55 -21.22 -8.22 -5.64
N GLN A 56 -22.39 -8.37 -6.27
CA GLN A 56 -23.64 -8.69 -5.57
C GLN A 56 -23.81 -10.19 -5.27
N ASP A 57 -23.00 -11.04 -5.92
CA ASP A 57 -23.04 -12.49 -5.84
C ASP A 57 -22.18 -13.09 -4.72
N ILE A 58 -21.55 -12.24 -3.91
CA ILE A 58 -20.77 -12.67 -2.74
C ILE A 58 -21.61 -12.59 -1.47
N PRO A 59 -21.38 -13.49 -0.47
CA PRO A 59 -22.11 -13.49 0.79
C PRO A 59 -22.01 -12.18 1.56
N LEU A 60 -23.05 -11.80 2.30
CA LEU A 60 -23.12 -10.53 3.02
C LEU A 60 -22.03 -10.38 4.08
N ASP A 61 -21.72 -11.44 4.80
CA ASP A 61 -20.64 -11.49 5.79
C ASP A 61 -19.26 -11.19 5.16
N VAL A 62 -19.05 -11.64 3.93
CA VAL A 62 -17.83 -11.31 3.17
C VAL A 62 -17.82 -9.83 2.78
N ILE A 63 -18.97 -9.27 2.34
CA ILE A 63 -19.10 -7.84 2.03
C ILE A 63 -18.79 -7.01 3.26
N GLU A 64 -19.40 -7.33 4.41
CA GLU A 64 -19.15 -6.65 5.68
C GLU A 64 -17.66 -6.69 6.06
N SER A 65 -17.03 -7.87 5.99
CA SER A 65 -15.60 -8.04 6.23
C SER A 65 -14.74 -7.18 5.31
N VAL A 66 -15.10 -7.03 4.03
CA VAL A 66 -14.35 -6.18 3.08
C VAL A 66 -14.53 -4.71 3.43
N VAL A 67 -15.74 -4.28 3.75
CA VAL A 67 -16.03 -2.88 4.12
C VAL A 67 -15.28 -2.49 5.40
N ASP A 68 -15.37 -3.32 6.45
CA ASP A 68 -14.68 -3.10 7.72
C ASP A 68 -13.16 -3.05 7.51
N PHE A 69 -12.64 -3.98 6.72
CA PHE A 69 -11.22 -3.98 6.38
C PHE A 69 -10.80 -2.67 5.72
N VAL A 70 -11.55 -2.18 4.72
CA VAL A 70 -11.20 -0.94 4.01
C VAL A 70 -11.34 0.28 4.93
N LYS A 71 -12.43 0.36 5.71
CA LYS A 71 -12.71 1.49 6.60
C LYS A 71 -11.73 1.61 7.77
N THR A 72 -11.12 0.51 8.18
CA THR A 72 -10.11 0.50 9.26
C THR A 72 -8.69 0.76 8.76
N ARG A 73 -8.45 0.87 7.44
CA ARG A 73 -7.12 1.14 6.92
C ARG A 73 -6.75 2.62 6.99
N HIS A 74 -5.47 2.86 7.31
CA HIS A 74 -4.93 4.22 7.30
C HIS A 74 -4.92 4.77 5.87
N PRO A 75 -5.31 6.03 5.64
CA PRO A 75 -5.39 6.60 4.28
C PRO A 75 -4.02 6.70 3.59
N ILE A 76 -2.95 6.96 4.34
CA ILE A 76 -1.60 7.18 3.81
C ILE A 76 -0.75 5.91 3.90
N TYR A 77 -0.77 5.21 5.06
CA TYR A 77 0.05 4.02 5.25
C TYR A 77 -0.55 2.83 4.51
N GLU A 78 0.22 2.25 3.62
CA GLU A 78 -0.18 1.05 2.88
C GLU A 78 -0.13 -0.19 3.78
N THR A 79 -0.96 -1.19 3.48
CA THR A 79 -0.91 -2.46 4.19
C THR A 79 0.37 -3.21 3.81
N PRO A 80 1.23 -3.54 4.77
CA PRO A 80 2.50 -4.22 4.51
C PRO A 80 2.27 -5.66 4.07
N ILE A 81 3.25 -6.24 3.38
CA ILE A 81 3.43 -7.68 3.27
C ILE A 81 4.39 -8.08 4.38
N THR A 82 3.97 -8.98 5.27
CA THR A 82 4.78 -9.45 6.39
C THR A 82 5.08 -10.93 6.25
N LEU A 83 6.31 -11.30 6.56
CA LEU A 83 6.78 -12.68 6.62
C LEU A 83 7.66 -12.87 7.87
N ALA A 84 7.80 -14.13 8.31
CA ALA A 84 8.70 -14.48 9.39
C ALA A 84 10.16 -14.60 8.88
N PRO A 85 11.17 -14.47 9.76
CA PRO A 85 12.58 -14.67 9.38
C PRO A 85 12.90 -16.06 8.80
N THR A 86 12.10 -17.05 9.15
CA THR A 86 12.20 -18.43 8.69
C THR A 86 11.53 -18.71 7.35
N ASP A 87 10.68 -17.79 6.89
CA ASP A 87 10.03 -17.89 5.58
C ASP A 87 11.08 -17.76 4.47
N THR A 88 10.73 -18.22 3.27
CA THR A 88 11.68 -18.36 2.18
C THR A 88 11.65 -17.22 1.19
N VAL A 89 12.76 -17.03 0.48
CA VAL A 89 12.85 -16.11 -0.68
C VAL A 89 11.76 -16.40 -1.71
N GLY A 90 11.44 -17.68 -1.95
CA GLY A 90 10.38 -18.06 -2.89
C GLY A 90 9.00 -17.58 -2.48
N GLU A 91 8.68 -17.65 -1.18
CA GLU A 91 7.42 -17.12 -0.62
C GLU A 91 7.37 -15.59 -0.75
N ALA A 92 8.44 -14.89 -0.37
CA ALA A 92 8.54 -13.44 -0.51
C ALA A 92 8.33 -13.00 -1.97
N LEU A 93 9.02 -13.62 -2.92
CA LEU A 93 8.86 -13.31 -4.36
C LEU A 93 7.44 -13.57 -4.87
N SER A 94 6.74 -14.57 -4.34
CA SER A 94 5.34 -14.85 -4.72
C SER A 94 4.35 -13.77 -4.24
N LEU A 95 4.71 -13.03 -3.19
CA LEU A 95 3.87 -12.03 -2.54
C LEU A 95 4.22 -10.60 -2.96
N ILE A 96 5.47 -10.31 -3.26
CA ILE A 96 6.00 -8.96 -3.43
C ILE A 96 5.24 -8.15 -4.49
N HIS A 97 4.83 -8.79 -5.59
CA HIS A 97 4.07 -8.15 -6.66
C HIS A 97 2.59 -7.95 -6.34
N LYS A 98 2.11 -8.47 -5.20
CA LYS A 98 0.71 -8.30 -4.78
C LYS A 98 0.43 -6.89 -4.24
N ARG A 99 1.47 -6.10 -3.97
CA ARG A 99 1.38 -4.71 -3.49
C ARG A 99 2.30 -3.80 -4.28
N ALA A 100 1.84 -2.57 -4.48
CA ALA A 100 2.57 -1.58 -5.29
C ALA A 100 3.87 -1.08 -4.64
N HIS A 101 4.03 -1.24 -3.31
CA HIS A 101 5.25 -0.84 -2.62
C HIS A 101 6.45 -1.74 -2.91
N GLY A 102 6.23 -2.99 -3.36
CA GLY A 102 7.29 -3.88 -3.84
C GLY A 102 8.30 -4.31 -2.77
N VAL A 103 7.89 -4.36 -1.48
CA VAL A 103 8.73 -4.78 -0.37
C VAL A 103 8.01 -5.77 0.53
N VAL A 104 8.77 -6.63 1.19
CA VAL A 104 8.31 -7.50 2.27
C VAL A 104 9.00 -7.03 3.55
N ILE A 105 8.22 -6.86 4.62
CA ILE A 105 8.75 -6.52 5.94
C ILE A 105 8.82 -7.80 6.74
N VAL A 106 10.02 -8.17 7.16
CA VAL A 106 10.23 -9.34 8.00
C VAL A 106 10.00 -8.93 9.45
N THR A 107 9.11 -9.65 10.14
CA THR A 107 8.71 -9.33 11.52
C THR A 107 8.93 -10.50 12.46
N ASP A 108 9.09 -10.18 13.75
CA ASP A 108 9.02 -11.17 14.82
C ASP A 108 7.57 -11.54 15.18
N ASN A 109 7.41 -12.39 16.19
CA ASN A 109 6.10 -12.83 16.68
C ASN A 109 5.29 -11.68 17.31
N ASP A 110 5.95 -10.63 17.77
CA ASP A 110 5.32 -9.42 18.36
C ASP A 110 5.01 -8.36 17.30
N GLN A 111 5.12 -8.71 16.01
CA GLN A 111 4.93 -7.81 14.87
C GLN A 111 5.93 -6.63 14.84
N ARG A 112 7.13 -6.81 15.37
CA ARG A 112 8.20 -5.80 15.28
C ARG A 112 9.01 -6.03 14.02
N PRO A 113 9.30 -4.99 13.23
CA PRO A 113 10.14 -5.13 12.04
C PRO A 113 11.56 -5.54 12.41
N LEU A 114 12.05 -6.62 11.81
CA LEU A 114 13.42 -7.13 11.95
C LEU A 114 14.27 -6.84 10.72
N GLY A 115 13.64 -6.78 9.55
CA GLY A 115 14.31 -6.56 8.28
C GLY A 115 13.34 -6.21 7.17
N ILE A 116 13.89 -5.80 6.04
CA ILE A 116 13.16 -5.54 4.81
C ILE A 116 13.79 -6.38 3.69
N PHE A 117 12.94 -6.88 2.81
CA PHE A 117 13.35 -7.67 1.65
C PHE A 117 12.69 -7.11 0.39
N THR A 118 13.49 -6.99 -0.66
CA THR A 118 13.07 -6.56 -2.00
C THR A 118 13.42 -7.62 -3.04
N GLU A 119 12.91 -7.48 -4.25
CA GLU A 119 13.26 -8.39 -5.35
C GLU A 119 14.77 -8.36 -5.67
N ALA A 120 15.43 -7.21 -5.47
CA ALA A 120 16.87 -7.07 -5.69
C ALA A 120 17.69 -7.92 -4.71
N ASP A 121 17.22 -8.11 -3.49
CA ASP A 121 17.91 -8.90 -2.46
C ASP A 121 17.87 -10.40 -2.76
N ALA A 122 16.98 -10.85 -3.65
CA ALA A 122 16.91 -12.25 -4.09
C ALA A 122 18.07 -12.66 -5.02
N GLY A 123 18.82 -11.68 -5.56
CA GLY A 123 19.87 -11.95 -6.54
C GLY A 123 20.96 -12.86 -6.01
N GLY A 124 21.14 -14.04 -6.65
CA GLY A 124 22.18 -15.02 -6.27
C GLY A 124 21.78 -16.01 -5.17
N TYR A 125 20.57 -15.93 -4.63
CA TYR A 125 20.08 -16.84 -3.60
C TYR A 125 19.06 -17.85 -4.16
N ASP A 126 19.08 -19.05 -3.57
CA ASP A 126 18.09 -20.09 -3.87
C ASP A 126 16.72 -19.72 -3.27
N ARG A 127 15.64 -20.18 -3.92
CA ARG A 127 14.26 -19.93 -3.48
C ARG A 127 13.94 -20.48 -2.10
N PHE A 128 14.66 -21.50 -1.65
CA PHE A 128 14.50 -22.10 -0.32
C PHE A 128 15.34 -21.43 0.76
N THR A 129 16.17 -20.45 0.39
CA THR A 129 16.94 -19.65 1.35
C THR A 129 15.97 -18.89 2.26
N GLN A 130 16.22 -18.93 3.57
CA GLN A 130 15.40 -18.22 4.56
C GLN A 130 15.70 -16.73 4.55
N LEU A 131 14.68 -15.92 4.82
CA LEU A 131 14.72 -14.45 4.72
C LEU A 131 15.75 -13.82 5.67
N HIS A 132 15.97 -14.37 6.85
CA HIS A 132 16.96 -13.85 7.79
C HIS A 132 18.40 -13.84 7.25
N ASN A 133 18.70 -14.66 6.23
CA ASN A 133 20.03 -14.70 5.60
C ASN A 133 20.21 -13.66 4.48
N VAL A 134 19.12 -13.06 3.99
CA VAL A 134 19.14 -12.22 2.79
C VAL A 134 18.48 -10.85 2.98
N MET A 135 17.66 -10.67 4.02
CA MET A 135 17.01 -9.42 4.31
C MET A 135 18.02 -8.34 4.71
N SER A 136 17.75 -7.09 4.38
CA SER A 136 18.46 -5.94 4.96
C SER A 136 17.95 -5.70 6.38
N THR A 137 18.87 -5.63 7.33
CA THR A 137 18.59 -5.31 8.75
C THR A 137 18.75 -3.82 9.07
N GLU A 138 19.31 -3.05 8.13
CA GLU A 138 19.37 -1.59 8.26
C GLU A 138 17.99 -1.00 7.93
N LEU A 139 17.17 -0.83 8.97
CA LEU A 139 15.79 -0.38 8.83
C LEU A 139 15.64 1.10 9.18
N LEU A 140 15.09 1.85 8.25
CA LEU A 140 14.46 3.14 8.53
C LEU A 140 13.02 2.87 8.99
N CYS A 141 12.78 2.85 10.31
CA CYS A 141 11.42 2.77 10.85
C CYS A 141 10.85 4.18 11.04
N ILE A 142 9.66 4.40 10.48
CA ILE A 142 8.92 5.65 10.63
C ILE A 142 7.95 5.50 11.81
N GLN A 143 7.91 6.49 12.70
CA GLN A 143 6.93 6.52 13.77
C GLN A 143 5.56 6.97 13.26
N GLU A 144 4.50 6.39 13.81
CA GLU A 144 3.13 6.84 13.55
C GLU A 144 2.96 8.33 13.83
N GLY A 145 2.34 9.04 12.87
CA GLY A 145 2.11 10.49 12.97
C GLY A 145 3.31 11.36 12.60
N ALA A 146 4.41 10.79 12.09
CA ALA A 146 5.51 11.58 11.56
C ALA A 146 5.06 12.43 10.36
N ASP A 147 5.71 13.59 10.22
CA ASP A 147 5.40 14.50 9.12
C ASP A 147 5.74 13.90 7.76
N LEU A 148 4.88 14.12 6.77
CA LEU A 148 5.01 13.49 5.45
C LEU A 148 6.18 14.05 4.65
N GLU A 149 6.52 15.32 4.82
CA GLU A 149 7.67 15.94 4.18
C GLU A 149 8.97 15.35 4.76
N GLU A 150 9.04 15.18 6.08
CA GLU A 150 10.17 14.53 6.75
C GLU A 150 10.32 13.07 6.29
N ILE A 151 9.22 12.32 6.18
CA ILE A 151 9.21 10.95 5.65
C ILE A 151 9.75 10.92 4.22
N PHE A 152 9.29 11.83 3.37
CA PHE A 152 9.75 11.90 1.98
C PHE A 152 11.25 12.17 1.90
N HIS A 153 11.74 13.12 2.67
CA HIS A 153 13.17 13.44 2.72
C HIS A 153 14.01 12.29 3.27
N ALA A 154 13.57 11.63 4.34
CA ALA A 154 14.26 10.48 4.91
C ALA A 154 14.40 9.32 3.91
N LEU A 155 13.29 8.95 3.24
CA LEU A 155 13.27 7.92 2.20
C LEU A 155 14.13 8.30 0.99
N SER A 156 14.11 9.58 0.59
CA SER A 156 14.87 10.07 -0.58
C SER A 156 16.36 10.07 -0.31
N ASN A 157 16.79 10.53 0.86
CA ASN A 157 18.19 10.58 1.26
C ASN A 157 18.82 9.19 1.32
N GLN A 158 18.07 8.20 1.78
CA GLN A 158 18.51 6.80 1.85
C GLN A 158 18.21 6.00 0.58
N ARG A 159 17.62 6.64 -0.45
CA ARG A 159 17.21 6.01 -1.72
C ARG A 159 16.26 4.83 -1.54
N LEU A 160 15.48 4.84 -0.47
CA LEU A 160 14.48 3.81 -0.19
C LEU A 160 13.18 4.09 -0.93
N THR A 161 12.51 3.03 -1.38
CA THR A 161 11.18 3.12 -2.01
C THR A 161 10.05 3.10 -0.99
N ALA A 162 10.27 2.43 0.13
CA ALA A 162 9.30 2.25 1.20
C ALA A 162 10.00 2.02 2.54
N ALA A 163 9.29 2.28 3.63
CA ALA A 163 9.73 2.00 4.99
C ALA A 163 8.56 1.48 5.85
N PRO A 164 8.84 0.61 6.85
CA PRO A 164 7.86 0.22 7.86
C PRO A 164 7.44 1.41 8.72
N VAL A 165 6.15 1.44 9.07
CA VAL A 165 5.61 2.39 10.03
C VAL A 165 5.26 1.64 11.30
N THR A 166 5.73 2.15 12.44
CA THR A 166 5.54 1.52 13.74
C THR A 166 4.79 2.45 14.70
N ASN A 167 4.03 1.84 15.61
CA ASN A 167 3.43 2.54 16.73
C ASN A 167 4.47 2.80 17.85
N LYS A 168 4.01 3.39 18.96
CA LYS A 168 4.87 3.72 20.13
C LYS A 168 5.50 2.50 20.80
N GLU A 169 4.87 1.32 20.66
CA GLU A 169 5.39 0.04 21.19
C GLU A 169 6.40 -0.62 20.20
N GLY A 170 6.66 -0.01 19.04
CA GLY A 170 7.53 -0.55 18.00
C GLY A 170 6.87 -1.64 17.14
N ARG A 171 5.54 -1.82 17.22
CA ARG A 171 4.81 -2.78 16.39
C ARG A 171 4.48 -2.19 15.04
N LEU A 172 4.58 -3.00 14.01
CA LEU A 172 4.27 -2.64 12.64
C LEU A 172 2.77 -2.35 12.47
N ILE A 173 2.45 -1.17 12.00
CA ILE A 173 1.08 -0.73 11.71
C ILE A 173 0.83 -0.44 10.23
N GLY A 174 1.89 -0.29 9.46
CA GLY A 174 1.79 0.04 8.05
C GLY A 174 3.12 0.08 7.34
N CYS A 175 3.06 0.47 6.07
CA CYS A 175 4.21 0.74 5.24
C CYS A 175 3.99 2.08 4.53
N VAL A 176 4.96 2.96 4.53
CA VAL A 176 4.88 4.22 3.80
C VAL A 176 5.83 4.19 2.61
N THR A 177 5.35 4.66 1.46
CA THR A 177 6.16 4.78 0.25
C THR A 177 6.52 6.23 0.00
N ARG A 178 7.63 6.46 -0.70
CA ARG A 178 8.02 7.82 -1.11
C ARG A 178 6.91 8.50 -1.94
N ARG A 179 6.18 7.73 -2.78
CA ARG A 179 5.01 8.26 -3.52
C ARG A 179 3.82 8.53 -2.62
N GLY A 180 3.63 7.74 -1.57
CA GLY A 180 2.55 7.94 -0.60
C GLY A 180 2.73 9.24 0.18
N ALA A 181 3.97 9.53 0.59
CA ALA A 181 4.31 10.76 1.31
C ALA A 181 4.10 12.06 0.48
N LEU A 182 4.10 11.97 -0.85
CA LEU A 182 3.86 13.14 -1.73
C LEU A 182 2.38 13.41 -2.03
N ARG A 183 1.45 12.60 -1.54
CA ARG A 183 0.02 12.68 -1.89
C ARG A 183 -0.85 13.41 -0.88
N SER A 184 -0.27 13.98 0.12
CA SER A 184 -0.98 14.75 1.15
C SER A 184 -1.29 16.17 0.71
#